data_5fa0e220751ec7ae07f835d4585f9545
#
_entry.id   5fa0e220751ec7ae07f835d4585f9545
#
_cell.length_a   1.000
_cell.length_b   1.000
_cell.length_c   1.000
_cell.angle_alpha   90.00
_cell.angle_beta   90.00
_cell.angle_gamma   90.00
#
_symmetry.space_group_name_H-M   'P 1'
#
loop_
_entity.id
_entity.type
_entity.pdbx_description
1 polymer ?
#
loop_
_entity_poly.entity_id
_entity_poly.type
_entity_poly.pdbx_seq_one_letter_code
_entity_poly.pdbx_strand_id
1 'polypeptide(L)'
;MSVRANPPVPSQRRRGAASEPGAAPRGSRNWPLLIDICLAVAVGLAVLLVHDVPYMLRHSFWVDEAWVADTVRAPIGLTHSLGLITPVAWTFLLRLVPFGGPERLRLVPLAFTMLAAAAGYLLGRELHLDRYITGILTGAAVLLSPALLERDDLKQYTAEAFASVVLMILVARLENEWKIRRLVAIAAVSSIGLLFTNTAIFVGVAAMASLGLECLVNRRYRRILDLAAASAGMLVVSLAIYVTLIRPETSSKLTAYWDPFYVPTGSGARAFHFIYRQLAGLAPYAGFRPFLVDALGVLAGIAALIWLRRVALAAMLPITLAIVIVASAAREYPFGDLRTSTFWLVLVPVLMAIAVSAAGHAAGRIDRRAPLLVGAAALAIWVPATNVYVRSHTIPNEDVHSQVTYLDSHFRRGDVVLVSYAASYAFAYYYPATPSFPVGDGPNGHVVAYPKLPYMVVLPQRQPSNLIDGLAEARRKIAAEPPGSRGRIWIIRSHQTPTEIKTWDRLLAGQPVQVIRVGPDPVLLYLYRPR
;
A
#
# COMPACT_ATOMS: atom_id res chain seq x y z
N MET A 1 -37.51 -30.62 -70.04
CA MET A 1 -37.21 -29.18 -69.88
C MET A 1 -38.54 -28.47 -69.65
N SER A 2 -38.81 -28.08 -68.38
CA SER A 2 -40.03 -27.37 -67.98
C SER A 2 -39.61 -26.14 -67.27
N VAL A 3 -39.76 -24.96 -67.86
CA VAL A 3 -39.47 -23.64 -67.33
C VAL A 3 -40.63 -23.26 -66.41
N ARG A 4 -40.37 -23.16 -65.10
CA ARG A 4 -41.31 -22.57 -64.14
C ARG A 4 -41.13 -21.05 -64.10
N ALA A 5 -42.15 -20.34 -64.46
CA ALA A 5 -42.27 -18.89 -64.35
C ALA A 5 -42.48 -18.47 -62.90
N ASN A 6 -41.74 -17.44 -62.46
CA ASN A 6 -41.92 -16.77 -61.14
C ASN A 6 -43.15 -15.86 -61.18
N PRO A 7 -43.91 -15.78 -60.07
CA PRO A 7 -45.03 -14.84 -59.94
C PRO A 7 -44.56 -13.40 -59.69
N PRO A 8 -45.31 -12.38 -60.04
CA PRO A 8 -44.94 -10.99 -59.95
C PRO A 8 -45.03 -10.48 -58.48
N VAL A 9 -44.05 -9.65 -58.11
CA VAL A 9 -43.95 -8.96 -56.79
C VAL A 9 -44.99 -7.84 -56.72
N PRO A 10 -45.81 -7.74 -55.64
CA PRO A 10 -46.76 -6.65 -55.49
C PRO A 10 -46.08 -5.33 -55.14
N SER A 11 -46.44 -4.28 -55.89
CA SER A 11 -45.99 -2.89 -55.67
C SER A 11 -46.41 -2.38 -54.30
N GLN A 12 -45.44 -2.02 -53.44
CA GLN A 12 -45.67 -1.33 -52.18
C GLN A 12 -46.19 0.11 -52.44
N ARG A 13 -47.41 0.37 -52.07
CA ARG A 13 -48.03 1.72 -51.95
C ARG A 13 -47.23 2.56 -50.95
N ARG A 14 -46.67 3.70 -51.41
CA ARG A 14 -46.22 4.81 -50.57
C ARG A 14 -47.35 5.24 -49.63
N ARG A 15 -47.22 4.96 -48.34
CA ARG A 15 -48.02 5.59 -47.28
C ARG A 15 -47.33 6.86 -46.82
N GLY A 16 -48.14 7.85 -46.64
CA GLY A 16 -47.86 9.25 -46.43
C GLY A 16 -46.92 9.58 -45.25
N ALA A 17 -46.43 10.78 -45.36
CA ALA A 17 -45.61 11.47 -44.36
C ALA A 17 -46.26 11.44 -42.97
N ALA A 18 -45.67 10.65 -42.07
CA ALA A 18 -45.98 10.74 -40.65
C ALA A 18 -45.13 11.87 -40.06
N SER A 19 -45.83 12.80 -39.39
CA SER A 19 -45.28 13.88 -38.60
C SER A 19 -44.12 13.43 -37.73
N GLU A 20 -43.02 14.19 -37.75
CA GLU A 20 -41.87 14.03 -36.83
C GLU A 20 -42.37 13.99 -35.37
N PRO A 21 -41.97 12.95 -34.60
CA PRO A 21 -42.23 12.98 -33.18
C PRO A 21 -41.35 14.07 -32.58
N GLY A 22 -42.01 15.00 -31.85
CA GLY A 22 -41.38 16.11 -31.15
C GLY A 22 -40.12 15.66 -30.41
N ALA A 23 -39.08 16.42 -30.53
CA ALA A 23 -37.80 16.23 -29.84
C ALA A 23 -38.06 16.09 -28.34
N ALA A 24 -37.87 14.89 -27.79
CA ALA A 24 -37.92 14.64 -26.36
C ALA A 24 -36.94 15.58 -25.64
N PRO A 25 -37.28 16.14 -24.51
CA PRO A 25 -36.43 17.09 -23.81
C PRO A 25 -35.10 16.44 -23.48
N ARG A 26 -34.01 17.03 -23.94
CA ARG A 26 -32.61 16.58 -23.76
C ARG A 26 -32.12 16.59 -22.30
N GLY A 27 -33.00 16.83 -21.31
CA GLY A 27 -32.65 17.06 -19.91
C GLY A 27 -32.39 15.82 -19.03
N SER A 28 -32.70 14.57 -19.47
CA SER A 28 -32.69 13.41 -18.57
C SER A 28 -31.44 12.52 -18.62
N ARG A 29 -30.42 12.88 -19.39
CA ARG A 29 -29.32 11.95 -19.73
C ARG A 29 -28.18 11.86 -18.71
N ASN A 30 -28.08 12.77 -17.72
CA ASN A 30 -26.95 12.90 -16.82
C ASN A 30 -27.16 12.35 -15.39
N TRP A 31 -28.40 12.09 -14.99
CA TRP A 31 -28.71 11.61 -13.63
C TRP A 31 -27.97 10.33 -13.21
N PRO A 32 -27.87 9.29 -14.06
CA PRO A 32 -27.15 8.07 -13.66
C PRO A 32 -25.66 8.27 -13.41
N LEU A 33 -25.02 9.17 -14.17
CA LEU A 33 -23.62 9.52 -13.99
C LEU A 33 -23.40 10.29 -12.68
N LEU A 34 -24.29 11.23 -12.38
CA LEU A 34 -24.25 12.00 -11.13
C LEU A 34 -24.38 11.08 -9.91
N ILE A 35 -25.34 10.15 -9.94
CA ILE A 35 -25.51 9.15 -8.86
C ILE A 35 -24.22 8.31 -8.70
N ASP A 36 -23.62 7.83 -9.79
CA ASP A 36 -22.37 7.07 -9.73
C ASP A 36 -21.22 7.88 -9.13
N ILE A 37 -21.09 9.16 -9.49
CA ILE A 37 -20.09 10.06 -8.91
C ILE A 37 -20.36 10.25 -7.41
N CYS A 38 -21.61 10.54 -7.03
CA CYS A 38 -21.97 10.73 -5.63
C CYS A 38 -21.68 9.48 -4.78
N LEU A 39 -22.02 8.29 -5.29
CA LEU A 39 -21.76 7.04 -4.58
C LEU A 39 -20.27 6.71 -4.50
N ALA A 40 -19.50 6.92 -5.57
CA ALA A 40 -18.04 6.75 -5.54
C ALA A 40 -17.40 7.69 -4.51
N VAL A 41 -17.80 8.95 -4.48
CA VAL A 41 -17.33 9.94 -3.50
C VAL A 41 -17.76 9.53 -2.09
N ALA A 42 -19.02 9.12 -1.89
CA ALA A 42 -19.51 8.68 -0.59
C ALA A 42 -18.73 7.47 -0.04
N VAL A 43 -18.46 6.47 -0.90
CA VAL A 43 -17.64 5.30 -0.53
C VAL A 43 -16.19 5.74 -0.19
N GLY A 44 -15.60 6.63 -0.98
CA GLY A 44 -14.30 7.21 -0.67
C GLY A 44 -14.28 7.94 0.68
N LEU A 45 -15.28 8.82 0.93
CA LEU A 45 -15.39 9.55 2.18
C LEU A 45 -15.70 8.66 3.39
N ALA A 46 -16.29 7.48 3.18
CA ALA A 46 -16.54 6.51 4.26
C ALA A 46 -15.23 6.02 4.92
N VAL A 47 -14.05 6.19 4.27
CA VAL A 47 -12.73 6.00 4.89
C VAL A 47 -12.61 6.79 6.19
N LEU A 48 -13.12 8.02 6.25
CA LEU A 48 -13.09 8.88 7.43
C LEU A 48 -13.91 8.33 8.62
N LEU A 49 -14.81 7.37 8.36
CA LEU A 49 -15.65 6.72 9.40
C LEU A 49 -15.07 5.38 9.85
N VAL A 50 -14.31 4.70 8.98
CA VAL A 50 -13.78 3.34 9.21
C VAL A 50 -12.36 3.38 9.77
N HIS A 51 -11.50 4.25 9.20
CA HIS A 51 -10.15 4.44 9.69
C HIS A 51 -10.15 5.33 10.94
N ASP A 52 -9.28 5.04 11.91
CA ASP A 52 -9.06 5.95 13.03
C ASP A 52 -8.20 7.14 12.59
N VAL A 53 -8.81 8.02 11.77
CA VAL A 53 -8.15 9.20 11.21
C VAL A 53 -7.58 10.11 12.30
N PRO A 54 -8.24 10.37 13.44
CA PRO A 54 -7.66 11.16 14.52
C PRO A 54 -6.37 10.54 15.07
N TYR A 55 -6.33 9.22 15.24
CA TYR A 55 -5.12 8.50 15.67
C TYR A 55 -4.03 8.59 14.60
N MET A 56 -4.37 8.23 13.35
CA MET A 56 -3.48 8.29 12.20
C MET A 56 -2.80 9.66 12.05
N LEU A 57 -3.53 10.76 12.19
CA LEU A 57 -2.98 12.10 12.00
C LEU A 57 -2.19 12.61 13.22
N ARG A 58 -2.45 12.14 14.44
CA ARG A 58 -1.80 12.63 15.67
C ARG A 58 -0.64 11.77 16.14
N HIS A 59 -0.63 10.50 15.75
CA HIS A 59 0.43 9.58 16.18
C HIS A 59 1.79 10.01 15.61
N SER A 60 2.85 9.82 16.40
CA SER A 60 4.20 10.13 15.93
C SER A 60 4.63 9.20 14.79
N PHE A 61 5.57 9.64 13.99
CA PHE A 61 6.14 8.79 12.93
C PHE A 61 6.93 7.64 13.55
N TRP A 62 6.64 6.41 13.12
CA TRP A 62 7.51 5.28 13.38
C TRP A 62 8.74 5.31 12.45
N VAL A 63 9.71 4.42 12.63
CA VAL A 63 11.03 4.49 12.00
C VAL A 63 10.98 4.68 10.48
N ASP A 64 10.15 3.92 9.77
CA ASP A 64 10.08 4.00 8.30
C ASP A 64 9.40 5.28 7.80
N GLU A 65 8.39 5.78 8.51
CA GLU A 65 7.73 7.04 8.20
C GLU A 65 8.64 8.24 8.46
N ALA A 66 9.33 8.23 9.60
CA ALA A 66 10.28 9.29 9.93
C ALA A 66 11.38 9.39 8.88
N TRP A 67 11.86 8.25 8.40
CA TRP A 67 12.83 8.21 7.32
C TRP A 67 12.28 8.85 6.02
N VAL A 68 11.04 8.51 5.62
CA VAL A 68 10.37 9.16 4.48
C VAL A 68 10.23 10.67 4.73
N ALA A 69 9.80 11.07 5.92
CA ALA A 69 9.62 12.47 6.29
C ALA A 69 10.93 13.27 6.26
N ASP A 70 12.04 12.68 6.72
CA ASP A 70 13.36 13.28 6.60
C ASP A 70 13.78 13.47 5.14
N THR A 71 13.47 12.50 4.27
CA THR A 71 13.73 12.60 2.83
C THR A 71 12.89 13.70 2.17
N VAL A 72 11.66 13.87 2.61
CA VAL A 72 10.79 14.98 2.16
C VAL A 72 11.36 16.34 2.55
N ARG A 73 11.99 16.45 3.72
CA ARG A 73 12.64 17.70 4.18
C ARG A 73 13.99 17.96 3.53
N ALA A 74 14.70 16.91 3.11
CA ALA A 74 16.04 17.03 2.57
C ALA A 74 16.09 17.87 1.29
N PRO A 75 17.18 18.60 1.01
CA PRO A 75 17.40 19.22 -0.28
C PRO A 75 17.24 18.21 -1.42
N ILE A 76 16.66 18.65 -2.55
CA ILE A 76 16.34 17.77 -3.69
C ILE A 76 17.58 16.98 -4.16
N GLY A 77 18.76 17.63 -4.20
CA GLY A 77 20.01 16.97 -4.60
C GLY A 77 20.49 15.86 -3.66
N LEU A 78 19.97 15.77 -2.42
CA LEU A 78 20.30 14.73 -1.45
C LEU A 78 19.25 13.62 -1.39
N THR A 79 18.13 13.74 -2.10
CA THR A 79 17.03 12.77 -2.03
C THR A 79 17.51 11.35 -2.37
N HIS A 80 18.36 11.21 -3.38
CA HIS A 80 18.98 9.94 -3.76
C HIS A 80 19.99 9.43 -2.72
N SER A 81 20.70 10.32 -2.05
CA SER A 81 21.72 9.95 -1.05
C SER A 81 21.12 9.41 0.24
N LEU A 82 19.82 9.65 0.49
CA LEU A 82 19.12 9.18 1.67
C LEU A 82 18.65 7.73 1.56
N GLY A 83 18.92 7.07 0.42
CA GLY A 83 18.85 5.61 0.25
C GLY A 83 17.46 5.01 0.45
N LEU A 84 16.42 5.78 0.18
CA LEU A 84 15.04 5.29 0.25
C LEU A 84 14.67 4.64 -1.07
N ILE A 85 14.21 3.40 -1.00
CA ILE A 85 13.44 2.78 -2.07
C ILE A 85 11.99 3.30 -2.03
N THR A 86 11.85 4.60 -1.91
CA THR A 86 10.56 5.27 -2.03
C THR A 86 10.47 5.84 -3.44
N PRO A 87 9.41 5.54 -4.19
CA PRO A 87 9.26 6.02 -5.54
C PRO A 87 9.38 7.54 -5.62
N VAL A 88 10.13 8.01 -6.63
CA VAL A 88 10.53 9.44 -6.75
C VAL A 88 9.32 10.37 -6.77
N ALA A 89 8.29 10.05 -7.57
CA ALA A 89 7.11 10.90 -7.66
C ALA A 89 6.26 10.85 -6.37
N TRP A 90 6.30 9.76 -5.59
CA TRP A 90 5.68 9.71 -4.27
C TRP A 90 6.33 10.72 -3.33
N THR A 91 7.66 10.75 -3.27
CA THR A 91 8.41 11.73 -2.47
C THR A 91 8.12 13.17 -2.92
N PHE A 92 8.06 13.42 -4.23
CA PHE A 92 7.68 14.73 -4.76
C PHE A 92 6.24 15.11 -4.38
N LEU A 93 5.30 14.18 -4.43
CA LEU A 93 3.91 14.42 -4.04
C LEU A 93 3.81 14.82 -2.55
N LEU A 94 4.55 14.14 -1.68
CA LEU A 94 4.63 14.51 -0.27
C LEU A 94 5.22 15.91 -0.06
N ARG A 95 6.18 16.32 -0.88
CA ARG A 95 6.76 17.69 -0.83
C ARG A 95 5.78 18.80 -1.24
N LEU A 96 4.73 18.47 -2.01
CA LEU A 96 3.70 19.44 -2.37
C LEU A 96 2.76 19.76 -1.20
N VAL A 97 2.74 18.93 -0.18
CA VAL A 97 1.96 19.21 1.02
C VAL A 97 2.66 20.33 1.80
N PRO A 98 1.95 21.44 2.14
CA PRO A 98 2.54 22.55 2.89
C PRO A 98 3.17 22.05 4.18
N PHE A 99 4.34 22.59 4.51
CA PHE A 99 5.11 22.20 5.69
C PHE A 99 4.24 22.12 6.95
N GLY A 100 4.28 20.97 7.59
CA GLY A 100 3.52 20.65 8.79
C GLY A 100 4.00 19.34 9.39
N GLY A 101 3.49 19.01 10.55
CA GLY A 101 3.79 17.76 11.23
C GLY A 101 3.22 16.50 10.53
N PRO A 102 3.22 15.37 11.26
CA PRO A 102 2.67 14.11 10.78
C PRO A 102 1.26 14.23 10.19
N GLU A 103 0.43 15.08 10.81
CA GLU A 103 -0.95 15.32 10.46
C GLU A 103 -1.17 15.79 9.01
N ARG A 104 -0.18 16.47 8.43
CA ARG A 104 -0.30 16.95 7.04
C ARG A 104 0.24 15.96 6.03
N LEU A 105 1.40 15.38 6.29
CA LEU A 105 2.01 14.44 5.35
C LEU A 105 1.13 13.20 5.15
N ARG A 106 0.47 12.71 6.21
CA ARG A 106 -0.44 11.56 6.14
C ARG A 106 -1.76 11.83 5.41
N LEU A 107 -2.07 13.08 5.07
CA LEU A 107 -3.21 13.38 4.18
C LEU A 107 -3.03 12.76 2.79
N VAL A 108 -1.79 12.56 2.33
CA VAL A 108 -1.52 11.94 1.02
C VAL A 108 -1.90 10.46 1.00
N PRO A 109 -1.39 9.57 1.89
CA PRO A 109 -1.86 8.18 1.95
C PRO A 109 -3.36 8.08 2.23
N LEU A 110 -3.93 8.93 3.09
CA LEU A 110 -5.37 8.99 3.32
C LEU A 110 -6.16 9.27 2.03
N ALA A 111 -5.72 10.26 1.24
CA ALA A 111 -6.35 10.56 -0.05
C ALA A 111 -6.28 9.37 -1.01
N PHE A 112 -5.15 8.65 -1.07
CA PHE A 112 -5.03 7.45 -1.90
C PHE A 112 -5.90 6.29 -1.41
N THR A 113 -6.09 6.12 -0.10
CA THR A 113 -7.06 5.16 0.46
C THR A 113 -8.49 5.50 0.03
N MET A 114 -8.88 6.78 0.10
CA MET A 114 -10.18 7.26 -0.37
C MET A 114 -10.37 7.02 -1.87
N LEU A 115 -9.34 7.31 -2.67
CA LEU A 115 -9.34 7.07 -4.12
C LEU A 115 -9.42 5.58 -4.43
N ALA A 116 -8.72 4.71 -3.67
CA ALA A 116 -8.76 3.27 -3.86
C ALA A 116 -10.18 2.72 -3.57
N ALA A 117 -10.83 3.16 -2.49
CA ALA A 117 -12.20 2.76 -2.17
C ALA A 117 -13.21 3.24 -3.24
N ALA A 118 -13.09 4.49 -3.70
CA ALA A 118 -13.90 5.02 -4.80
C ALA A 118 -13.66 4.25 -6.12
N ALA A 119 -12.40 3.90 -6.41
CA ALA A 119 -12.06 3.04 -7.56
C ALA A 119 -12.67 1.65 -7.42
N GLY A 120 -12.68 1.07 -6.21
CA GLY A 120 -13.37 -0.19 -5.92
C GLY A 120 -14.86 -0.12 -6.29
N TYR A 121 -15.55 0.97 -5.93
CA TYR A 121 -16.93 1.20 -6.37
C TYR A 121 -17.04 1.20 -7.91
N LEU A 122 -16.16 1.94 -8.60
CA LEU A 122 -16.17 2.02 -10.07
C LEU A 122 -15.88 0.65 -10.72
N LEU A 123 -15.00 -0.15 -10.13
CA LEU A 123 -14.74 -1.51 -10.60
C LEU A 123 -16.01 -2.37 -10.58
N GLY A 124 -16.74 -2.36 -9.47
CA GLY A 124 -18.00 -3.11 -9.37
C GLY A 124 -19.04 -2.68 -10.40
N ARG A 125 -19.03 -1.38 -10.77
CA ARG A 125 -19.90 -0.84 -11.81
C ARG A 125 -19.57 -1.40 -13.22
N GLU A 126 -18.32 -1.70 -13.51
CA GLU A 126 -17.91 -2.26 -14.81
C GLU A 126 -18.31 -3.73 -15.00
N LEU A 127 -18.72 -4.43 -13.92
CA LEU A 127 -19.12 -5.84 -13.99
C LEU A 127 -20.54 -6.05 -14.52
N HIS A 128 -21.37 -4.98 -14.60
CA HIS A 128 -22.74 -5.01 -15.12
C HIS A 128 -23.68 -6.01 -14.42
N LEU A 129 -23.42 -6.29 -13.15
CA LEU A 129 -24.34 -6.99 -12.23
C LEU A 129 -25.38 -5.99 -11.68
N ASP A 130 -25.85 -6.16 -10.46
CA ASP A 130 -26.75 -5.22 -9.81
C ASP A 130 -26.08 -3.87 -9.61
N ARG A 131 -26.55 -2.89 -10.37
CA ARG A 131 -25.86 -1.66 -10.75
C ARG A 131 -25.12 -0.96 -9.61
N TYR A 132 -25.79 -0.71 -8.49
CA TYR A 132 -25.21 0.05 -7.38
C TYR A 132 -24.68 -0.87 -6.27
N ILE A 133 -25.35 -2.00 -6.05
CA ILE A 133 -25.02 -2.94 -4.95
C ILE A 133 -23.61 -3.51 -5.16
N THR A 134 -23.30 -3.98 -6.37
CA THR A 134 -21.95 -4.49 -6.69
C THR A 134 -20.89 -3.42 -6.51
N GLY A 135 -21.17 -2.17 -6.94
CA GLY A 135 -20.25 -1.05 -6.73
C GLY A 135 -20.00 -0.78 -5.24
N ILE A 136 -21.07 -0.72 -4.44
CA ILE A 136 -20.94 -0.52 -2.99
C ILE A 136 -20.16 -1.66 -2.33
N LEU A 137 -20.45 -2.92 -2.68
CA LEU A 137 -19.77 -4.08 -2.10
C LEU A 137 -18.27 -4.11 -2.45
N THR A 138 -17.91 -3.87 -3.71
CA THR A 138 -16.48 -3.84 -4.10
C THR A 138 -15.74 -2.62 -3.55
N GLY A 139 -16.40 -1.47 -3.45
CA GLY A 139 -15.85 -0.29 -2.78
C GLY A 139 -15.67 -0.51 -1.28
N ALA A 140 -16.67 -1.10 -0.62
CA ALA A 140 -16.59 -1.48 0.78
C ALA A 140 -15.50 -2.54 1.04
N ALA A 141 -15.31 -3.49 0.13
CA ALA A 141 -14.24 -4.48 0.23
C ALA A 141 -12.85 -3.85 0.24
N VAL A 142 -12.62 -2.82 -0.58
CA VAL A 142 -11.38 -2.04 -0.54
C VAL A 142 -11.28 -1.22 0.74
N LEU A 143 -12.34 -0.50 1.11
CA LEU A 143 -12.43 0.32 2.32
C LEU A 143 -12.14 -0.48 3.60
N LEU A 144 -12.67 -1.70 3.68
CA LEU A 144 -12.59 -2.59 4.83
C LEU A 144 -11.40 -3.56 4.73
N SER A 145 -10.48 -3.36 3.78
CA SER A 145 -9.30 -4.22 3.63
C SER A 145 -8.35 -4.07 4.83
N PRO A 146 -8.10 -5.13 5.62
CA PRO A 146 -7.18 -5.05 6.75
C PRO A 146 -5.77 -4.63 6.31
N ALA A 147 -5.32 -5.01 5.11
CA ALA A 147 -4.03 -4.61 4.58
C ALA A 147 -3.91 -3.09 4.41
N LEU A 148 -4.99 -2.40 3.99
CA LEU A 148 -5.00 -0.94 3.89
C LEU A 148 -5.12 -0.25 5.25
N LEU A 149 -5.90 -0.83 6.17
CA LEU A 149 -6.04 -0.31 7.53
C LEU A 149 -4.73 -0.36 8.32
N GLU A 150 -3.89 -1.38 8.03
CA GLU A 150 -2.59 -1.55 8.66
C GLU A 150 -1.49 -0.72 7.97
N ARG A 151 -1.69 -0.32 6.70
CA ARG A 151 -0.68 0.33 5.86
C ARG A 151 -1.13 1.67 5.29
N ASP A 152 -1.81 2.45 6.12
CA ASP A 152 -2.11 3.85 5.88
C ASP A 152 -0.96 4.80 6.28
N ASP A 153 0.23 4.23 6.50
CA ASP A 153 1.45 4.95 6.84
C ASP A 153 1.98 5.82 5.68
N LEU A 154 3.04 6.60 5.94
CA LEU A 154 3.58 7.59 5.01
C LEU A 154 4.22 6.98 3.75
N LYS A 155 4.34 5.66 3.67
CA LYS A 155 4.84 4.97 2.47
C LYS A 155 3.77 4.85 1.38
N GLN A 156 4.18 4.43 0.21
CA GLN A 156 3.35 4.38 -1.01
C GLN A 156 2.31 3.24 -1.07
N TYR A 157 2.11 2.47 -0.01
CA TYR A 157 1.28 1.25 -0.04
C TYR A 157 -0.18 1.50 -0.44
N THR A 158 -0.75 2.63 -0.02
CA THR A 158 -2.10 3.03 -0.41
C THR A 158 -2.19 3.40 -1.89
N ALA A 159 -1.14 4.00 -2.46
CA ALA A 159 -1.04 4.26 -3.89
C ALA A 159 -0.87 2.97 -4.71
N GLU A 160 -0.15 1.97 -4.17
CA GLU A 160 -0.02 0.64 -4.76
C GLU A 160 -1.38 -0.07 -4.87
N ALA A 161 -2.17 -0.04 -3.80
CA ALA A 161 -3.52 -0.58 -3.80
C ALA A 161 -4.43 0.17 -4.80
N PHE A 162 -4.38 1.48 -4.83
CA PHE A 162 -5.14 2.30 -5.79
C PHE A 162 -4.77 1.95 -7.23
N ALA A 163 -3.47 1.86 -7.57
CA ALA A 163 -3.01 1.49 -8.90
C ALA A 163 -3.51 0.09 -9.31
N SER A 164 -3.50 -0.87 -8.38
CA SER A 164 -4.00 -2.23 -8.62
C SER A 164 -5.49 -2.25 -8.99
N VAL A 165 -6.31 -1.51 -8.24
CA VAL A 165 -7.76 -1.42 -8.51
C VAL A 165 -8.03 -0.67 -9.84
N VAL A 166 -7.27 0.40 -10.12
CA VAL A 166 -7.37 1.13 -11.41
C VAL A 166 -7.02 0.23 -12.59
N LEU A 167 -5.97 -0.59 -12.48
CA LEU A 167 -5.61 -1.56 -13.52
C LEU A 167 -6.73 -2.59 -13.73
N MET A 168 -7.38 -3.09 -12.67
CA MET A 168 -8.56 -3.95 -12.81
C MET A 168 -9.71 -3.24 -13.54
N ILE A 169 -9.98 -1.96 -13.24
CA ILE A 169 -11.01 -1.18 -13.96
C ILE A 169 -10.68 -1.08 -15.45
N LEU A 170 -9.42 -0.78 -15.78
CA LEU A 170 -8.99 -0.66 -17.18
C LEU A 170 -9.11 -1.98 -17.93
N VAL A 171 -8.75 -3.11 -17.29
CA VAL A 171 -8.96 -4.45 -17.84
C VAL A 171 -10.45 -4.72 -18.04
N ALA A 172 -11.30 -4.47 -17.03
CA ALA A 172 -12.75 -4.64 -17.13
C ALA A 172 -13.35 -3.84 -18.30
N ARG A 173 -12.92 -2.58 -18.44
CA ARG A 173 -13.33 -1.72 -19.56
C ARG A 173 -12.86 -2.23 -20.91
N LEU A 174 -11.66 -2.80 -20.98
CA LEU A 174 -11.12 -3.34 -22.21
C LEU A 174 -11.83 -4.64 -22.63
N GLU A 175 -12.17 -5.51 -21.67
CA GLU A 175 -13.02 -6.68 -21.90
C GLU A 175 -14.42 -6.29 -22.41
N ASN A 176 -15.01 -5.21 -21.85
CA ASN A 176 -16.30 -4.68 -22.32
C ASN A 176 -16.22 -4.18 -23.75
N GLU A 177 -15.19 -3.41 -24.07
CA GLU A 177 -15.00 -2.81 -25.37
C GLU A 177 -13.51 -2.64 -25.66
N TRP A 178 -13.00 -3.41 -26.64
CA TRP A 178 -11.61 -3.34 -27.06
C TRP A 178 -11.32 -2.01 -27.76
N LYS A 179 -10.53 -1.14 -27.09
CA LYS A 179 -10.06 0.13 -27.64
C LYS A 179 -8.59 0.31 -27.38
N ILE A 180 -7.79 0.60 -28.40
CA ILE A 180 -6.33 0.82 -28.29
C ILE A 180 -6.00 1.84 -27.21
N ARG A 181 -6.75 2.94 -27.10
CA ARG A 181 -6.53 3.95 -26.06
C ARG A 181 -6.60 3.40 -24.62
N ARG A 182 -7.43 2.37 -24.36
CA ARG A 182 -7.51 1.72 -23.04
C ARG A 182 -6.32 0.81 -22.80
N LEU A 183 -5.84 0.14 -23.86
CA LEU A 183 -4.64 -0.67 -23.79
C LEU A 183 -3.39 0.20 -23.53
N VAL A 184 -3.28 1.34 -24.23
CA VAL A 184 -2.25 2.34 -23.96
C VAL A 184 -2.37 2.88 -22.52
N ALA A 185 -3.58 3.09 -22.03
CA ALA A 185 -3.79 3.53 -20.63
C ALA A 185 -3.30 2.48 -19.63
N ILE A 186 -3.51 1.18 -19.86
CA ILE A 186 -2.95 0.11 -19.01
C ILE A 186 -1.42 0.19 -19.02
N ALA A 187 -0.80 0.27 -20.20
CA ALA A 187 0.65 0.39 -20.34
C ALA A 187 1.20 1.64 -19.63
N ALA A 188 0.53 2.79 -19.81
CA ALA A 188 0.92 4.05 -19.19
C ALA A 188 0.78 4.02 -17.66
N VAL A 189 -0.36 3.53 -17.13
CA VAL A 189 -0.57 3.41 -15.67
C VAL A 189 0.46 2.46 -15.06
N SER A 190 0.79 1.36 -15.73
CA SER A 190 1.80 0.40 -15.26
C SER A 190 3.20 1.01 -15.23
N SER A 191 3.62 1.72 -16.28
CA SER A 191 4.97 2.28 -16.40
C SER A 191 5.13 3.57 -15.57
N ILE A 192 4.21 4.53 -15.70
CA ILE A 192 4.25 5.78 -14.92
C ILE A 192 3.96 5.48 -13.45
N GLY A 193 3.14 4.46 -13.18
CA GLY A 193 2.88 3.96 -11.85
C GLY A 193 4.15 3.63 -11.07
N LEU A 194 5.23 3.17 -11.72
CA LEU A 194 6.53 2.93 -11.08
C LEU A 194 7.15 4.19 -10.44
N LEU A 195 6.77 5.37 -10.88
CA LEU A 195 7.23 6.61 -10.27
C LEU A 195 6.53 6.90 -8.93
N PHE A 196 5.36 6.30 -8.70
CA PHE A 196 4.56 6.46 -7.48
C PHE A 196 4.51 5.20 -6.62
N THR A 197 4.78 4.02 -7.20
CA THR A 197 4.63 2.71 -6.57
C THR A 197 5.69 1.75 -7.09
N ASN A 198 6.25 0.91 -6.24
CA ASN A 198 7.23 -0.09 -6.69
C ASN A 198 6.55 -1.31 -7.35
N THR A 199 5.24 -1.45 -7.25
CA THR A 199 4.51 -2.69 -7.56
C THR A 199 3.57 -2.60 -8.76
N ALA A 200 3.30 -1.39 -9.28
CA ALA A 200 2.42 -1.20 -10.43
C ALA A 200 2.79 -2.06 -11.64
N ILE A 201 4.09 -2.33 -11.84
CA ILE A 201 4.57 -3.16 -12.95
C ILE A 201 4.12 -4.62 -12.82
N PHE A 202 4.10 -5.20 -11.60
CA PHE A 202 3.67 -6.59 -11.41
C PHE A 202 2.20 -6.78 -11.80
N VAL A 203 1.34 -5.86 -11.35
CA VAL A 203 -0.08 -5.87 -11.72
C VAL A 203 -0.29 -5.52 -13.19
N GLY A 204 0.53 -4.61 -13.75
CA GLY A 204 0.51 -4.24 -15.16
C GLY A 204 0.88 -5.40 -16.08
N VAL A 205 1.96 -6.12 -15.76
CA VAL A 205 2.36 -7.34 -16.49
C VAL A 205 1.28 -8.41 -16.36
N ALA A 206 0.70 -8.59 -15.17
CA ALA A 206 -0.41 -9.51 -14.96
C ALA A 206 -1.63 -9.11 -15.79
N ALA A 207 -1.96 -7.83 -15.88
CA ALA A 207 -3.05 -7.33 -16.73
C ALA A 207 -2.83 -7.66 -18.21
N MET A 208 -1.62 -7.40 -18.73
CA MET A 208 -1.27 -7.72 -20.12
C MET A 208 -1.31 -9.24 -20.38
N ALA A 209 -0.76 -10.05 -19.49
CA ALA A 209 -0.79 -11.50 -19.59
C ALA A 209 -2.23 -12.07 -19.52
N SER A 210 -3.04 -11.53 -18.63
CA SER A 210 -4.45 -11.91 -18.48
C SER A 210 -5.29 -11.57 -19.73
N LEU A 211 -5.05 -10.41 -20.34
CA LEU A 211 -5.65 -10.02 -21.60
C LEU A 211 -5.17 -10.91 -22.76
N GLY A 212 -3.90 -11.33 -22.74
CA GLY A 212 -3.36 -12.32 -23.67
C GLY A 212 -4.07 -13.65 -23.55
N LEU A 213 -4.28 -14.13 -22.33
CA LEU A 213 -5.05 -15.35 -22.06
C LEU A 213 -6.49 -15.23 -22.57
N GLU A 214 -7.16 -14.09 -22.31
CA GLU A 214 -8.50 -13.80 -22.83
C GLU A 214 -8.55 -13.86 -24.37
N CYS A 215 -7.55 -13.25 -25.04
CA CYS A 215 -7.44 -13.29 -26.49
C CYS A 215 -7.23 -14.71 -27.04
N LEU A 216 -6.45 -15.54 -26.35
CA LEU A 216 -6.22 -16.94 -26.74
C LEU A 216 -7.49 -17.79 -26.54
N VAL A 217 -8.12 -17.71 -25.38
CA VAL A 217 -9.36 -18.46 -25.05
C VAL A 217 -10.47 -18.10 -26.02
N ASN A 218 -10.64 -16.83 -26.37
CA ASN A 218 -11.67 -16.35 -27.28
C ASN A 218 -11.23 -16.32 -28.74
N ARG A 219 -10.05 -16.86 -29.08
CA ARG A 219 -9.47 -16.94 -30.45
C ARG A 219 -9.38 -15.58 -31.17
N ARG A 220 -9.11 -14.51 -30.42
CA ARG A 220 -9.02 -13.12 -30.94
C ARG A 220 -7.57 -12.76 -31.30
N TYR A 221 -6.92 -13.55 -32.15
CA TYR A 221 -5.49 -13.48 -32.43
C TYR A 221 -5.00 -12.13 -32.97
N ARG A 222 -5.84 -11.38 -33.71
CA ARG A 222 -5.49 -10.04 -34.22
C ARG A 222 -5.17 -9.06 -33.09
N ARG A 223 -5.85 -9.20 -31.93
CA ARG A 223 -5.62 -8.34 -30.74
C ARG A 223 -4.30 -8.63 -30.03
N ILE A 224 -3.71 -9.79 -30.27
CA ILE A 224 -2.41 -10.16 -29.71
C ILE A 224 -1.30 -9.25 -30.25
N LEU A 225 -1.39 -8.76 -31.48
CA LEU A 225 -0.42 -7.81 -32.04
C LEU A 225 -0.50 -6.45 -31.32
N ASP A 226 -1.71 -5.94 -31.11
CA ASP A 226 -1.91 -4.70 -30.34
C ASP A 226 -1.36 -4.84 -28.93
N LEU A 227 -1.64 -5.99 -28.29
CA LEU A 227 -1.19 -6.32 -26.95
C LEU A 227 0.34 -6.43 -26.87
N ALA A 228 0.96 -7.11 -27.85
CA ALA A 228 2.41 -7.23 -27.92
C ALA A 228 3.10 -5.87 -28.10
N ALA A 229 2.57 -5.00 -28.97
CA ALA A 229 3.09 -3.65 -29.16
C ALA A 229 2.98 -2.79 -27.90
N ALA A 230 1.81 -2.82 -27.22
CA ALA A 230 1.61 -2.10 -25.98
C ALA A 230 2.51 -2.65 -24.83
N SER A 231 2.67 -3.98 -24.74
CA SER A 231 3.56 -4.63 -23.78
C SER A 231 5.03 -4.29 -24.03
N ALA A 232 5.46 -4.24 -25.29
CA ALA A 232 6.82 -3.83 -25.64
C ALA A 232 7.07 -2.36 -25.25
N GLY A 233 6.15 -1.44 -25.53
CA GLY A 233 6.23 -0.06 -25.10
C GLY A 233 6.29 0.08 -23.57
N MET A 234 5.40 -0.64 -22.86
CA MET A 234 5.41 -0.71 -21.39
C MET A 234 6.76 -1.20 -20.86
N LEU A 235 7.30 -2.27 -21.42
CA LEU A 235 8.58 -2.86 -21.01
C LEU A 235 9.73 -1.85 -21.20
N VAL A 236 9.81 -1.19 -22.36
CA VAL A 236 10.87 -0.21 -22.65
C VAL A 236 10.84 0.94 -21.64
N VAL A 237 9.66 1.53 -21.40
CA VAL A 237 9.52 2.65 -20.45
C VAL A 237 9.82 2.20 -19.02
N SER A 238 9.29 1.04 -18.61
CA SER A 238 9.51 0.51 -17.26
C SER A 238 10.98 0.14 -17.03
N LEU A 239 11.65 -0.43 -18.02
CA LEU A 239 13.08 -0.74 -17.95
C LEU A 239 13.93 0.53 -17.86
N ALA A 240 13.57 1.57 -18.61
CA ALA A 240 14.25 2.87 -18.50
C ALA A 240 14.11 3.45 -17.09
N ILE A 241 12.90 3.46 -16.51
CA ILE A 241 12.67 3.90 -15.12
C ILE A 241 13.45 3.04 -14.13
N TYR A 242 13.40 1.72 -14.29
CA TYR A 242 14.12 0.79 -13.40
C TYR A 242 15.63 1.05 -13.40
N VAL A 243 16.24 1.12 -14.58
CA VAL A 243 17.69 1.28 -14.71
C VAL A 243 18.18 2.65 -14.23
N THR A 244 17.37 3.71 -14.47
CA THR A 244 17.79 5.09 -14.17
C THR A 244 17.44 5.52 -12.75
N LEU A 245 16.34 5.04 -12.17
CA LEU A 245 15.82 5.56 -10.90
C LEU A 245 15.80 4.53 -9.77
N ILE A 246 15.48 3.24 -10.07
CA ILE A 246 15.28 2.25 -9.01
C ILE A 246 16.57 1.48 -8.71
N ARG A 247 17.22 0.95 -9.74
CA ARG A 247 18.42 0.13 -9.60
C ARG A 247 19.57 0.81 -8.84
N PRO A 248 19.85 2.10 -9.04
CA PRO A 248 20.92 2.79 -8.29
C PRO A 248 20.67 2.84 -6.78
N GLU A 249 19.42 2.72 -6.33
CA GLU A 249 19.04 2.74 -4.92
C GLU A 249 19.06 1.35 -4.26
N THR A 250 19.18 0.26 -5.06
CA THR A 250 19.25 -1.10 -4.52
C THR A 250 20.66 -1.40 -4.02
N SER A 251 20.79 -1.73 -2.74
CA SER A 251 22.05 -2.13 -2.12
C SER A 251 22.05 -3.61 -1.74
N SER A 252 23.25 -4.24 -1.70
CA SER A 252 23.40 -5.61 -1.20
C SER A 252 22.92 -5.79 0.24
N LYS A 253 23.03 -4.74 1.06
CA LYS A 253 22.56 -4.73 2.45
C LYS A 253 21.03 -4.79 2.53
N LEU A 254 20.34 -4.09 1.62
CA LEU A 254 18.89 -4.15 1.54
C LEU A 254 18.40 -5.52 1.07
N THR A 255 19.09 -6.11 0.07
CA THR A 255 18.79 -7.47 -0.37
C THR A 255 18.96 -8.46 0.79
N ALA A 256 20.04 -8.33 1.59
CA ALA A 256 20.27 -9.16 2.76
C ALA A 256 19.19 -8.98 3.85
N TYR A 257 18.65 -7.77 4.04
CA TYR A 257 17.53 -7.53 4.95
C TYR A 257 16.29 -8.36 4.56
N TRP A 258 16.05 -8.53 3.25
CA TRP A 258 14.91 -9.25 2.71
C TRP A 258 15.14 -10.76 2.54
N ASP A 259 16.33 -11.30 2.89
CA ASP A 259 16.67 -12.72 2.76
C ASP A 259 15.58 -13.68 3.31
N PRO A 260 14.98 -13.44 4.48
CA PRO A 260 13.94 -14.31 5.02
C PRO A 260 12.63 -14.35 4.19
N PHE A 261 12.48 -13.42 3.24
CA PHE A 261 11.27 -13.24 2.43
C PHE A 261 11.46 -13.66 0.97
N TYR A 262 12.60 -14.23 0.61
CA TYR A 262 12.79 -14.76 -0.74
C TYR A 262 12.43 -16.23 -0.83
N VAL A 263 11.74 -16.61 -1.92
CA VAL A 263 11.35 -18.00 -2.18
C VAL A 263 12.62 -18.85 -2.37
N PRO A 264 12.80 -19.93 -1.57
CA PRO A 264 13.99 -20.79 -1.70
C PRO A 264 13.94 -21.61 -2.99
N THR A 265 15.01 -21.57 -3.79
CA THR A 265 15.10 -22.25 -5.10
C THR A 265 15.70 -23.66 -5.05
N GLY A 266 16.27 -24.06 -3.91
CA GLY A 266 16.99 -25.35 -3.80
C GLY A 266 16.12 -26.62 -3.77
N SER A 267 14.79 -26.52 -3.61
CA SER A 267 13.84 -27.65 -3.58
C SER A 267 12.41 -27.18 -3.74
N GLY A 268 11.64 -27.84 -4.63
CA GLY A 268 10.23 -27.52 -4.84
C GLY A 268 9.37 -27.69 -3.57
N ALA A 269 9.63 -28.72 -2.75
CA ALA A 269 8.93 -28.91 -1.49
C ALA A 269 9.19 -27.78 -0.49
N ARG A 270 10.44 -27.30 -0.40
CA ARG A 270 10.78 -26.13 0.45
C ARG A 270 10.14 -24.86 -0.06
N ALA A 271 10.16 -24.62 -1.37
CA ALA A 271 9.49 -23.49 -2.00
C ALA A 271 7.98 -23.51 -1.72
N PHE A 272 7.32 -24.66 -1.92
CA PHE A 272 5.89 -24.81 -1.65
C PHE A 272 5.54 -24.55 -0.17
N HIS A 273 6.29 -25.15 0.76
CA HIS A 273 6.08 -24.94 2.19
C HIS A 273 6.29 -23.47 2.59
N PHE A 274 7.31 -22.82 2.02
CA PHE A 274 7.55 -21.41 2.24
C PHE A 274 6.37 -20.55 1.76
N ILE A 275 5.95 -20.74 0.49
CA ILE A 275 4.83 -19.97 -0.10
C ILE A 275 3.56 -20.16 0.73
N TYR A 276 3.23 -21.42 1.07
CA TYR A 276 2.06 -21.72 1.91
C TYR A 276 2.11 -21.00 3.26
N ARG A 277 3.26 -21.07 3.95
CA ARG A 277 3.44 -20.40 5.25
C ARG A 277 3.30 -18.88 5.14
N GLN A 278 3.86 -18.26 4.10
CA GLN A 278 3.73 -16.83 3.89
C GLN A 278 2.29 -16.42 3.56
N LEU A 279 1.60 -17.14 2.70
CA LEU A 279 0.18 -16.88 2.41
C LEU A 279 -0.70 -17.07 3.66
N ALA A 280 -0.46 -18.11 4.43
CA ALA A 280 -1.18 -18.32 5.69
C ALA A 280 -0.90 -17.21 6.72
N GLY A 281 0.34 -16.71 6.79
CA GLY A 281 0.71 -15.59 7.64
C GLY A 281 0.08 -14.25 7.22
N LEU A 282 -0.19 -14.08 5.94
CA LEU A 282 -0.83 -12.88 5.38
C LEU A 282 -2.37 -12.94 5.41
N ALA A 283 -2.97 -14.10 5.66
CA ALA A 283 -4.43 -14.26 5.66
C ALA A 283 -5.17 -13.26 6.57
N PRO A 284 -4.70 -12.93 7.79
CA PRO A 284 -5.35 -11.94 8.63
C PRO A 284 -5.49 -10.56 8.00
N TYR A 285 -4.61 -10.23 7.03
CA TYR A 285 -4.58 -8.97 6.32
C TYR A 285 -5.29 -9.03 4.95
N ALA A 286 -5.65 -10.24 4.49
CA ALA A 286 -6.38 -10.43 3.25
C ALA A 286 -7.89 -10.16 3.41
N GLY A 287 -8.49 -10.59 4.52
CA GLY A 287 -9.92 -10.39 4.76
C GLY A 287 -10.41 -11.03 6.04
N PHE A 288 -10.29 -12.33 6.15
CA PHE A 288 -10.83 -13.08 7.29
C PHE A 288 -9.79 -14.06 7.87
N ARG A 289 -9.93 -14.36 9.15
CA ARG A 289 -9.32 -15.52 9.79
C ARG A 289 -10.37 -16.66 9.81
N PRO A 290 -10.13 -17.84 9.28
CA PRO A 290 -8.87 -18.46 8.85
C PRO A 290 -8.60 -18.37 7.33
N PHE A 291 -7.36 -18.62 6.91
CA PHE A 291 -6.88 -18.65 5.52
C PHE A 291 -7.80 -19.39 4.52
N LEU A 292 -8.43 -20.48 4.95
CA LEU A 292 -9.34 -21.25 4.10
C LEU A 292 -10.54 -20.43 3.62
N VAL A 293 -11.05 -19.51 4.45
CA VAL A 293 -12.18 -18.64 4.09
C VAL A 293 -11.78 -17.71 2.96
N ASP A 294 -10.61 -17.07 3.05
CA ASP A 294 -10.10 -16.20 2.00
C ASP A 294 -9.83 -16.98 0.71
N ALA A 295 -9.21 -18.16 0.82
CA ALA A 295 -8.93 -19.01 -0.34
C ALA A 295 -10.22 -19.43 -1.06
N LEU A 296 -11.24 -19.90 -0.32
CA LEU A 296 -12.55 -20.26 -0.88
C LEU A 296 -13.27 -19.04 -1.46
N GLY A 297 -13.19 -17.90 -0.80
CA GLY A 297 -13.77 -16.63 -1.28
C GLY A 297 -13.13 -16.16 -2.59
N VAL A 298 -11.80 -16.25 -2.71
CA VAL A 298 -11.05 -15.97 -3.94
C VAL A 298 -11.45 -16.93 -5.07
N LEU A 299 -11.48 -18.23 -4.79
CA LEU A 299 -11.90 -19.23 -5.79
C LEU A 299 -13.34 -18.98 -6.25
N ALA A 300 -14.25 -18.66 -5.33
CA ALA A 300 -15.62 -18.28 -5.68
C ALA A 300 -15.68 -17.00 -6.53
N GLY A 301 -14.84 -15.99 -6.24
CA GLY A 301 -14.73 -14.78 -7.03
C GLY A 301 -14.20 -15.03 -8.44
N ILE A 302 -13.17 -15.85 -8.57
CA ILE A 302 -12.65 -16.31 -9.87
C ILE A 302 -13.73 -17.07 -10.64
N ALA A 303 -14.42 -18.03 -10.02
CA ALA A 303 -15.50 -18.77 -10.64
C ALA A 303 -16.65 -17.85 -11.10
N ALA A 304 -17.02 -16.86 -10.29
CA ALA A 304 -18.00 -15.84 -10.64
C ALA A 304 -17.58 -15.02 -11.87
N LEU A 305 -16.32 -14.58 -11.93
CA LEU A 305 -15.77 -13.85 -13.08
C LEU A 305 -15.75 -14.71 -14.34
N ILE A 306 -15.38 -15.99 -14.24
CA ILE A 306 -15.45 -16.94 -15.37
C ILE A 306 -16.90 -17.11 -15.83
N TRP A 307 -17.85 -17.28 -14.91
CA TRP A 307 -19.27 -17.35 -15.21
C TRP A 307 -19.78 -16.08 -15.94
N LEU A 308 -19.28 -14.91 -15.54
CA LEU A 308 -19.54 -13.63 -16.19
C LEU A 308 -18.76 -13.45 -17.51
N ARG A 309 -17.97 -14.43 -17.94
CA ARG A 309 -17.08 -14.38 -19.10
C ARG A 309 -16.02 -13.27 -19.02
N ARG A 310 -15.55 -12.97 -17.79
CA ARG A 310 -14.49 -11.99 -17.49
C ARG A 310 -13.17 -12.72 -17.25
N VAL A 311 -12.64 -13.36 -18.29
CA VAL A 311 -11.46 -14.25 -18.21
C VAL A 311 -10.21 -13.49 -17.78
N ALA A 312 -9.99 -12.29 -18.33
CA ALA A 312 -8.82 -11.49 -17.96
C ALA A 312 -8.86 -11.06 -16.48
N LEU A 313 -10.00 -10.55 -16.00
CA LEU A 313 -10.15 -10.21 -14.59
C LEU A 313 -9.97 -11.42 -13.66
N ALA A 314 -10.51 -12.58 -14.04
CA ALA A 314 -10.37 -13.82 -13.26
C ALA A 314 -8.91 -14.26 -13.12
N ALA A 315 -8.09 -14.01 -14.14
CA ALA A 315 -6.69 -14.41 -14.18
C ALA A 315 -5.73 -13.41 -13.51
N MET A 316 -6.16 -12.15 -13.26
CA MET A 316 -5.27 -11.09 -12.76
C MET A 316 -4.57 -11.45 -11.43
N LEU A 317 -5.32 -11.83 -10.40
CA LEU A 317 -4.71 -12.14 -9.09
C LEU A 317 -3.80 -13.39 -9.16
N PRO A 318 -4.22 -14.53 -9.74
CA PRO A 318 -3.33 -15.69 -9.89
C PRO A 318 -2.05 -15.39 -10.65
N ILE A 319 -2.13 -14.61 -11.75
CA ILE A 319 -0.95 -14.24 -12.54
C ILE A 319 -0.07 -13.25 -11.76
N THR A 320 -0.66 -12.28 -11.05
CA THR A 320 0.09 -11.36 -10.19
C THR A 320 0.90 -12.14 -9.15
N LEU A 321 0.27 -13.08 -8.44
CA LEU A 321 0.94 -13.93 -7.46
C LEU A 321 2.06 -14.76 -8.10
N ALA A 322 1.82 -15.36 -9.27
CA ALA A 322 2.84 -16.12 -9.99
C ALA A 322 4.06 -15.24 -10.34
N ILE A 323 3.83 -14.01 -10.84
CA ILE A 323 4.90 -13.05 -11.16
C ILE A 323 5.70 -12.68 -9.91
N VAL A 324 5.04 -12.38 -8.79
CA VAL A 324 5.71 -12.02 -7.54
C VAL A 324 6.50 -13.20 -6.97
N ILE A 325 5.98 -14.43 -7.05
CA ILE A 325 6.70 -15.63 -6.63
C ILE A 325 7.95 -15.83 -7.49
N VAL A 326 7.85 -15.65 -8.81
CA VAL A 326 9.00 -15.75 -9.73
C VAL A 326 10.03 -14.65 -9.44
N ALA A 327 9.60 -13.41 -9.25
CA ALA A 327 10.47 -12.29 -8.88
C ALA A 327 11.17 -12.55 -7.54
N SER A 328 10.46 -13.15 -6.58
CA SER A 328 11.02 -13.52 -5.29
C SER A 328 12.05 -14.67 -5.40
N ALA A 329 11.77 -15.67 -6.22
CA ALA A 329 12.74 -16.73 -6.50
C ALA A 329 14.00 -16.20 -7.20
N ALA A 330 13.86 -15.16 -8.03
CA ALA A 330 14.98 -14.43 -8.64
C ALA A 330 15.67 -13.43 -7.67
N ARG A 331 15.17 -13.26 -6.43
CA ARG A 331 15.67 -12.31 -5.40
C ARG A 331 15.52 -10.82 -5.79
N GLU A 332 14.62 -10.52 -6.74
CA GLU A 332 14.33 -9.15 -7.18
C GLU A 332 13.23 -8.48 -6.33
N TYR A 333 12.33 -9.28 -5.72
CA TYR A 333 11.24 -8.75 -4.91
C TYR A 333 10.86 -9.69 -3.76
N PRO A 334 10.75 -9.22 -2.49
CA PRO A 334 10.41 -10.07 -1.35
C PRO A 334 8.93 -10.50 -1.40
N PHE A 335 8.65 -11.76 -0.97
CA PHE A 335 7.31 -12.34 -0.92
C PHE A 335 6.90 -12.66 0.53
N GLY A 336 5.72 -12.22 0.93
CA GLY A 336 5.12 -12.63 2.21
C GLY A 336 5.28 -11.63 3.36
N ASP A 337 5.92 -10.48 3.16
CA ASP A 337 5.81 -9.34 4.09
C ASP A 337 4.56 -8.52 3.72
N LEU A 338 3.84 -8.02 4.74
CA LEU A 338 2.63 -7.22 4.52
C LEU A 338 2.90 -5.98 3.68
N ARG A 339 4.03 -5.30 3.92
CA ARG A 339 4.43 -4.06 3.21
C ARG A 339 4.60 -4.28 1.72
N THR A 340 5.15 -5.43 1.34
CA THR A 340 5.39 -5.80 -0.07
C THR A 340 4.21 -6.53 -0.69
N SER A 341 3.12 -6.75 0.05
CA SER A 341 1.97 -7.54 -0.39
C SER A 341 0.66 -6.74 -0.48
N THR A 342 0.61 -5.52 0.04
CA THR A 342 -0.62 -4.70 0.12
C THR A 342 -1.31 -4.56 -1.23
N PHE A 343 -0.57 -4.39 -2.32
CA PHE A 343 -1.10 -4.17 -3.68
C PHE A 343 -1.90 -5.36 -4.24
N TRP A 344 -1.59 -6.59 -3.86
CA TRP A 344 -2.37 -7.75 -4.27
C TRP A 344 -3.33 -8.24 -3.16
N LEU A 345 -3.01 -8.00 -1.89
CA LEU A 345 -3.90 -8.33 -0.77
C LEU A 345 -5.24 -7.62 -0.88
N VAL A 346 -5.27 -6.37 -1.32
CA VAL A 346 -6.51 -5.61 -1.54
C VAL A 346 -7.42 -6.25 -2.60
N LEU A 347 -6.87 -7.04 -3.51
CA LEU A 347 -7.65 -7.73 -4.55
C LEU A 347 -8.40 -8.95 -4.00
N VAL A 348 -7.97 -9.50 -2.87
CA VAL A 348 -8.63 -10.65 -2.21
C VAL A 348 -10.06 -10.30 -1.79
N PRO A 349 -10.29 -9.31 -0.91
CA PRO A 349 -11.65 -8.93 -0.53
C PRO A 349 -12.48 -8.41 -1.71
N VAL A 350 -11.85 -7.82 -2.73
CA VAL A 350 -12.55 -7.42 -3.97
C VAL A 350 -13.12 -8.65 -4.69
N LEU A 351 -12.34 -9.73 -4.85
CA LEU A 351 -12.83 -10.97 -5.46
C LEU A 351 -13.95 -11.61 -4.62
N MET A 352 -13.83 -11.57 -3.29
CA MET A 352 -14.89 -12.04 -2.39
C MET A 352 -16.19 -11.22 -2.57
N ALA A 353 -16.09 -9.90 -2.68
CA ALA A 353 -17.23 -9.03 -2.95
C ALA A 353 -17.89 -9.32 -4.30
N ILE A 354 -17.08 -9.64 -5.32
CA ILE A 354 -17.56 -10.08 -6.62
C ILE A 354 -18.33 -11.39 -6.52
N ALA A 355 -17.81 -12.38 -5.74
CA ALA A 355 -18.52 -13.63 -5.49
C ALA A 355 -19.88 -13.41 -4.83
N VAL A 356 -19.92 -12.59 -3.78
CA VAL A 356 -21.14 -12.22 -3.06
C VAL A 356 -22.14 -11.52 -4.00
N SER A 357 -21.66 -10.57 -4.81
CA SER A 357 -22.49 -9.85 -5.78
C SER A 357 -23.06 -10.80 -6.86
N ALA A 358 -22.26 -11.72 -7.35
CA ALA A 358 -22.70 -12.72 -8.34
C ALA A 358 -23.74 -13.67 -7.75
N ALA A 359 -23.55 -14.11 -6.51
CA ALA A 359 -24.53 -14.93 -5.78
C ALA A 359 -25.86 -14.18 -5.56
N GLY A 360 -25.79 -12.92 -5.13
CA GLY A 360 -26.95 -12.05 -4.99
C GLY A 360 -27.68 -11.86 -6.32
N HIS A 361 -26.94 -11.60 -7.40
CA HIS A 361 -27.51 -11.46 -8.75
C HIS A 361 -28.20 -12.76 -9.22
N ALA A 362 -27.60 -13.91 -9.00
CA ALA A 362 -28.19 -15.20 -9.32
C ALA A 362 -29.49 -15.45 -8.52
N ALA A 363 -29.47 -15.16 -7.23
CA ALA A 363 -30.65 -15.25 -6.35
C ALA A 363 -31.73 -14.21 -6.71
N GLY A 364 -31.33 -13.06 -7.26
CA GLY A 364 -32.23 -12.01 -7.77
C GLY A 364 -33.14 -12.45 -8.91
N ARG A 365 -32.83 -13.58 -9.56
CA ARG A 365 -33.71 -14.22 -10.54
C ARG A 365 -34.92 -14.91 -9.90
N ILE A 366 -34.80 -15.24 -8.60
CA ILE A 366 -35.88 -15.87 -7.80
C ILE A 366 -36.63 -14.78 -7.03
N ASP A 367 -35.89 -13.90 -6.32
CA ASP A 367 -36.44 -12.78 -5.58
C ASP A 367 -35.63 -11.50 -5.87
N ARG A 368 -36.29 -10.48 -6.37
CA ARG A 368 -35.69 -9.17 -6.70
C ARG A 368 -35.03 -8.47 -5.51
N ARG A 369 -35.35 -8.85 -4.28
CA ARG A 369 -34.73 -8.32 -3.05
C ARG A 369 -33.43 -9.04 -2.68
N ALA A 370 -33.19 -10.22 -3.22
CA ALA A 370 -32.03 -11.05 -2.86
C ALA A 370 -30.66 -10.33 -3.00
N PRO A 371 -30.38 -9.56 -4.06
CA PRO A 371 -29.11 -8.83 -4.16
C PRO A 371 -28.89 -7.87 -2.98
N LEU A 372 -29.94 -7.14 -2.59
CA LEU A 372 -29.88 -6.22 -1.46
C LEU A 372 -29.68 -6.95 -0.13
N LEU A 373 -30.42 -8.04 0.09
CA LEU A 373 -30.33 -8.82 1.33
C LEU A 373 -28.95 -9.48 1.47
N VAL A 374 -28.45 -10.09 0.40
CA VAL A 374 -27.10 -10.73 0.37
C VAL A 374 -26.01 -9.68 0.60
N GLY A 375 -26.12 -8.51 -0.06
CA GLY A 375 -25.18 -7.42 0.12
C GLY A 375 -25.19 -6.86 1.55
N ALA A 376 -26.39 -6.63 2.11
CA ALA A 376 -26.54 -6.16 3.49
C ALA A 376 -25.98 -7.18 4.51
N ALA A 377 -26.25 -8.48 4.32
CA ALA A 377 -25.69 -9.54 5.17
C ALA A 377 -24.17 -9.59 5.11
N ALA A 378 -23.59 -9.46 3.92
CA ALA A 378 -22.13 -9.40 3.76
C ALA A 378 -21.51 -8.21 4.50
N LEU A 379 -22.09 -7.00 4.38
CA LEU A 379 -21.63 -5.82 5.10
C LEU A 379 -21.81 -5.95 6.61
N ALA A 380 -22.91 -6.56 7.06
CA ALA A 380 -23.15 -6.83 8.47
C ALA A 380 -22.10 -7.76 9.12
N ILE A 381 -21.45 -8.61 8.31
CA ILE A 381 -20.33 -9.45 8.75
C ILE A 381 -18.99 -8.69 8.63
N TRP A 382 -18.73 -8.02 7.52
CA TRP A 382 -17.46 -7.36 7.26
C TRP A 382 -17.18 -6.18 8.19
N VAL A 383 -18.17 -5.31 8.40
CA VAL A 383 -17.98 -4.10 9.22
C VAL A 383 -17.58 -4.43 10.68
N PRO A 384 -18.24 -5.35 11.40
CA PRO A 384 -17.82 -5.74 12.75
C PRO A 384 -16.42 -6.38 12.76
N ALA A 385 -16.11 -7.25 11.79
CA ALA A 385 -14.79 -7.90 11.70
C ALA A 385 -13.67 -6.85 11.54
N THR A 386 -13.89 -5.85 10.72
CA THR A 386 -12.93 -4.75 10.52
C THR A 386 -12.81 -3.85 11.75
N ASN A 387 -13.91 -3.53 12.42
CA ASN A 387 -13.87 -2.71 13.64
C ASN A 387 -13.07 -3.37 14.77
N VAL A 388 -13.15 -4.69 14.92
CA VAL A 388 -12.31 -5.44 15.87
C VAL A 388 -10.83 -5.29 15.50
N TYR A 389 -10.50 -5.34 14.22
CA TYR A 389 -9.14 -5.20 13.74
C TYR A 389 -8.58 -3.80 14.03
N VAL A 390 -9.29 -2.75 13.63
CA VAL A 390 -8.87 -1.34 13.83
C VAL A 390 -8.63 -1.02 15.30
N ARG A 391 -9.51 -1.50 16.20
CA ARG A 391 -9.38 -1.25 17.64
C ARG A 391 -8.23 -2.01 18.32
N SER A 392 -7.73 -3.08 17.70
CA SER A 392 -6.58 -3.84 18.20
C SER A 392 -5.24 -3.28 17.72
N HIS A 393 -5.26 -2.26 16.86
CA HIS A 393 -4.08 -1.65 16.30
C HIS A 393 -3.37 -0.78 17.36
N THR A 394 -2.20 -1.20 17.75
CA THR A 394 -1.31 -0.43 18.61
C THR A 394 0.11 -0.51 18.07
N ILE A 395 0.78 0.63 17.92
CA ILE A 395 2.22 0.70 17.63
C ILE A 395 2.92 1.05 18.95
N PRO A 396 3.22 0.06 19.82
CA PRO A 396 3.83 0.33 21.11
C PRO A 396 5.29 0.76 20.93
N ASN A 397 5.74 1.71 21.75
CA ASN A 397 7.14 2.13 21.91
C ASN A 397 7.80 2.84 20.72
N GLU A 398 7.03 3.48 19.84
CA GLU A 398 7.58 4.22 18.71
C GLU A 398 7.34 5.74 18.78
N ASP A 399 6.74 6.25 19.84
CA ASP A 399 6.50 7.68 20.02
C ASP A 399 7.78 8.44 20.44
N VAL A 400 8.66 8.66 19.48
CA VAL A 400 9.88 9.46 19.67
C VAL A 400 9.55 10.95 19.79
N HIS A 401 8.43 11.42 19.21
CA HIS A 401 8.02 12.81 19.34
C HIS A 401 7.80 13.22 20.79
N SER A 402 7.05 12.41 21.55
CA SER A 402 6.85 12.68 22.98
C SER A 402 8.14 12.59 23.79
N GLN A 403 9.06 11.66 23.44
CA GLN A 403 10.38 11.60 24.08
C GLN A 403 11.19 12.87 23.82
N VAL A 404 11.20 13.36 22.57
CA VAL A 404 11.92 14.59 22.19
C VAL A 404 11.31 15.81 22.87
N THR A 405 9.98 15.94 22.88
CA THR A 405 9.28 17.05 23.53
C THR A 405 9.57 17.10 25.04
N TYR A 406 9.56 15.94 25.69
CA TYR A 406 9.91 15.85 27.10
C TYR A 406 11.39 16.19 27.34
N LEU A 407 12.28 15.67 26.50
CA LEU A 407 13.71 15.96 26.53
C LEU A 407 13.96 17.48 26.43
N ASP A 408 13.38 18.14 25.43
CA ASP A 408 13.59 19.57 25.15
C ASP A 408 13.21 20.43 26.36
N SER A 409 12.11 20.09 27.03
CA SER A 409 11.64 20.83 28.22
C SER A 409 12.43 20.54 29.52
N HIS A 410 13.21 19.44 29.56
CA HIS A 410 13.92 19.02 30.78
C HIS A 410 15.44 18.92 30.63
N PHE A 411 15.97 19.19 29.43
CA PHE A 411 17.39 19.18 29.15
C PHE A 411 18.11 20.26 29.90
N ARG A 412 19.28 19.93 30.47
CA ARG A 412 20.12 20.87 31.21
C ARG A 412 21.53 20.89 30.63
N ARG A 413 22.21 21.99 30.80
CA ARG A 413 23.62 22.09 30.42
C ARG A 413 24.43 20.99 31.13
N GLY A 414 25.26 20.27 30.39
CA GLY A 414 26.01 19.12 30.85
C GLY A 414 25.30 17.78 30.68
N ASP A 415 24.01 17.75 30.29
CA ASP A 415 23.33 16.51 29.92
C ASP A 415 23.84 15.99 28.57
N VAL A 416 23.79 14.68 28.39
CA VAL A 416 24.12 13.98 27.14
C VAL A 416 22.89 13.22 26.64
N VAL A 417 22.66 13.24 25.33
CA VAL A 417 21.57 12.51 24.69
C VAL A 417 22.15 11.32 23.92
N LEU A 418 21.74 10.13 24.28
CA LEU A 418 22.10 8.88 23.61
C LEU A 418 20.90 8.39 22.81
N VAL A 419 21.00 8.39 21.50
CA VAL A 419 19.91 8.03 20.57
C VAL A 419 20.19 6.66 19.95
N SER A 420 19.25 5.72 20.12
CA SER A 420 19.38 4.41 19.48
C SER A 420 19.24 4.54 17.96
N TYR A 421 19.81 3.57 17.21
CA TYR A 421 19.81 3.58 15.77
C TYR A 421 18.42 3.79 15.16
N ALA A 422 17.43 3.00 15.56
CA ALA A 422 16.08 3.11 15.02
C ALA A 422 15.36 4.40 15.42
N ALA A 423 15.65 4.95 16.60
CA ALA A 423 15.09 6.22 17.03
C ALA A 423 15.71 7.42 16.29
N SER A 424 16.89 7.26 15.68
CA SER A 424 17.63 8.38 15.10
C SER A 424 16.89 9.08 13.97
N TYR A 425 16.09 8.37 13.19
CA TYR A 425 15.27 8.94 12.11
C TYR A 425 14.17 9.86 12.65
N ALA A 426 13.35 9.35 13.57
CA ALA A 426 12.30 10.16 14.19
C ALA A 426 12.89 11.27 15.09
N PHE A 427 14.03 11.01 15.74
CA PHE A 427 14.74 12.03 16.49
C PHE A 427 15.21 13.17 15.57
N ALA A 428 15.81 12.86 14.40
CA ALA A 428 16.22 13.85 13.41
C ALA A 428 15.04 14.71 12.91
N TYR A 429 13.87 14.09 12.78
CA TYR A 429 12.67 14.78 12.34
C TYR A 429 12.10 15.73 13.40
N TYR A 430 11.99 15.30 14.65
CA TYR A 430 11.29 16.03 15.71
C TYR A 430 12.18 16.95 16.53
N TYR A 431 13.49 16.72 16.55
CA TYR A 431 14.39 17.56 17.33
C TYR A 431 14.49 18.98 16.74
N PRO A 432 14.37 20.03 17.57
CA PRO A 432 14.21 21.41 17.08
C PRO A 432 15.47 22.01 16.44
N ALA A 433 16.63 21.37 16.54
CA ALA A 433 17.86 21.83 15.91
C ALA A 433 17.83 21.64 14.39
N THR A 434 18.48 22.54 13.63
CA THR A 434 18.62 22.40 12.18
C THR A 434 19.31 21.08 11.84
N PRO A 435 18.67 20.18 11.09
CA PRO A 435 19.28 18.91 10.74
C PRO A 435 20.50 19.13 9.86
N SER A 436 21.62 18.52 10.21
CA SER A 436 22.74 18.34 9.29
C SER A 436 22.51 17.05 8.53
N PHE A 437 22.59 17.09 7.21
CA PHE A 437 22.51 15.92 6.36
C PHE A 437 23.94 15.45 6.03
N PRO A 438 24.54 14.55 6.81
CA PRO A 438 25.85 14.00 6.43
C PRO A 438 25.68 13.16 5.17
N VAL A 439 26.43 13.50 4.14
CA VAL A 439 26.58 12.65 2.96
C VAL A 439 27.61 11.58 3.34
N GLY A 440 27.17 10.34 3.49
CA GLY A 440 28.07 9.24 3.84
C GLY A 440 27.31 7.95 4.07
N ASP A 441 28.01 6.82 3.94
CA ASP A 441 27.45 5.50 4.14
C ASP A 441 27.02 5.32 5.61
N GLY A 442 25.73 5.38 5.86
CA GLY A 442 25.16 4.84 7.08
C GLY A 442 25.41 3.32 7.14
N PRO A 443 25.24 2.69 8.31
CA PRO A 443 25.57 1.27 8.52
C PRO A 443 24.82 0.31 7.58
N ASN A 444 23.71 0.74 7.00
CA ASN A 444 22.92 -0.04 6.03
C ASN A 444 22.96 0.55 4.61
N GLY A 445 23.94 1.40 4.30
CA GLY A 445 23.97 2.15 3.05
C GLY A 445 23.01 3.33 3.01
N HIS A 446 22.42 3.69 4.15
CA HIS A 446 21.45 4.76 4.29
C HIS A 446 22.03 5.92 5.09
N VAL A 447 21.77 7.14 4.64
CA VAL A 447 22.18 8.36 5.34
C VAL A 447 21.06 8.76 6.28
N VAL A 448 21.37 8.90 7.56
CA VAL A 448 20.44 9.44 8.56
C VAL A 448 20.75 10.92 8.74
N ALA A 449 19.77 11.77 8.51
CA ALA A 449 19.87 13.19 8.83
C ALA A 449 19.60 13.39 10.31
N TYR A 450 20.61 13.74 11.09
CA TYR A 450 20.47 14.10 12.50
C TYR A 450 21.34 15.30 12.85
N PRO A 451 20.96 16.11 13.85
CA PRO A 451 21.79 17.21 14.29
C PRO A 451 23.09 16.69 14.92
N LYS A 452 24.24 17.19 14.45
CA LYS A 452 25.55 16.91 15.06
C LYS A 452 25.77 17.87 16.22
N LEU A 453 25.43 17.46 17.43
CA LEU A 453 25.57 18.28 18.63
C LEU A 453 26.65 17.68 19.53
N PRO A 454 27.47 18.53 20.20
CA PRO A 454 28.57 18.06 21.08
C PRO A 454 28.12 17.10 22.18
N TYR A 455 26.90 17.31 22.70
CA TYR A 455 26.30 16.52 23.77
C TYR A 455 25.49 15.33 23.25
N MET A 456 25.57 15.00 21.98
CA MET A 456 24.81 13.90 21.39
C MET A 456 25.71 12.73 21.03
N VAL A 457 25.17 11.51 21.25
CA VAL A 457 25.74 10.24 20.78
C VAL A 457 24.63 9.52 20.04
N VAL A 458 24.83 9.23 18.76
CA VAL A 458 23.88 8.47 17.95
C VAL A 458 24.50 7.11 17.64
N LEU A 459 23.79 6.04 17.96
CA LEU A 459 24.26 4.68 17.71
C LEU A 459 24.23 4.37 16.20
N PRO A 460 25.35 3.94 15.60
CA PRO A 460 25.41 3.71 14.17
C PRO A 460 24.69 2.42 13.72
N GLN A 461 24.51 1.47 14.64
CA GLN A 461 23.90 0.15 14.35
C GLN A 461 23.19 -0.41 15.60
N ARG A 462 22.43 -1.52 15.39
CA ARG A 462 21.68 -2.23 16.45
C ARG A 462 22.51 -3.30 17.19
N GLN A 463 23.79 -3.47 16.83
CA GLN A 463 24.63 -4.51 17.42
C GLN A 463 24.93 -4.22 18.90
N PRO A 464 25.02 -5.25 19.76
CA PRO A 464 25.32 -5.08 21.19
C PRO A 464 26.59 -4.29 21.47
N SER A 465 27.66 -4.46 20.67
CA SER A 465 28.88 -3.68 20.78
C SER A 465 28.65 -2.18 20.63
N ASN A 466 27.82 -1.76 19.66
CA ASN A 466 27.50 -0.34 19.44
C ASN A 466 26.74 0.27 20.63
N LEU A 467 25.88 -0.52 21.30
CA LEU A 467 25.17 -0.07 22.50
C LEU A 467 26.16 0.15 23.67
N ILE A 468 27.09 -0.78 23.84
CA ILE A 468 28.15 -0.69 24.88
C ILE A 468 29.04 0.53 24.62
N ASP A 469 29.55 0.66 23.40
CA ASP A 469 30.45 1.75 23.00
C ASP A 469 29.76 3.11 23.07
N GLY A 470 28.50 3.20 22.63
CA GLY A 470 27.70 4.42 22.72
C GLY A 470 27.44 4.87 24.15
N LEU A 471 27.12 3.94 25.06
CA LEU A 471 26.97 4.27 26.49
C LEU A 471 28.31 4.70 27.13
N ALA A 472 29.42 4.06 26.77
CA ALA A 472 30.76 4.43 27.18
C ALA A 472 31.13 5.85 26.69
N GLU A 473 30.82 6.16 25.43
CA GLU A 473 31.02 7.49 24.86
C GLU A 473 30.18 8.55 25.55
N ALA A 474 28.92 8.29 25.84
CA ALA A 474 28.06 9.20 26.57
C ALA A 474 28.60 9.48 28.00
N ARG A 475 29.13 8.45 28.68
CA ARG A 475 29.80 8.61 29.97
C ARG A 475 31.08 9.46 29.87
N ARG A 476 31.91 9.25 28.82
CA ARG A 476 33.11 10.09 28.60
C ARG A 476 32.74 11.55 28.37
N LYS A 477 31.67 11.84 27.63
CA LYS A 477 31.21 13.23 27.40
C LYS A 477 30.79 13.89 28.70
N ILE A 478 30.07 13.19 29.59
CA ILE A 478 29.73 13.73 30.93
C ILE A 478 30.99 13.94 31.77
N ALA A 479 31.95 13.01 31.78
CA ALA A 479 33.18 13.13 32.55
C ALA A 479 34.08 14.28 32.08
N ALA A 480 33.94 14.72 30.84
CA ALA A 480 34.66 15.85 30.28
C ALA A 480 34.05 17.22 30.64
N GLU A 481 32.84 17.25 31.22
CA GLU A 481 32.21 18.49 31.69
C GLU A 481 32.88 19.03 32.96
N PRO A 482 32.82 20.33 33.20
CA PRO A 482 33.46 20.96 34.39
C PRO A 482 33.00 20.31 35.70
N PRO A 483 33.90 20.22 36.72
CA PRO A 483 33.55 19.72 38.04
C PRO A 483 32.35 20.46 38.62
N GLY A 484 31.35 19.70 39.08
CA GLY A 484 30.10 20.26 39.62
C GLY A 484 28.91 20.21 38.66
N SER A 485 29.12 19.97 37.37
CA SER A 485 28.02 19.63 36.46
C SER A 485 27.54 18.21 36.79
N ARG A 486 26.30 18.09 37.30
CA ARG A 486 25.66 16.78 37.50
C ARG A 486 24.99 16.33 36.20
N GLY A 487 25.80 16.03 35.19
CA GLY A 487 25.30 15.59 33.89
C GLY A 487 24.51 14.29 33.96
N ARG A 488 23.50 14.18 33.14
CA ARG A 488 22.60 13.03 33.02
C ARG A 488 22.66 12.50 31.60
N ILE A 489 22.40 11.20 31.38
CA ILE A 489 22.28 10.59 30.06
C ILE A 489 20.80 10.34 29.79
N TRP A 490 20.26 11.00 28.79
CA TRP A 490 18.94 10.76 28.22
C TRP A 490 19.04 9.69 27.16
N ILE A 491 18.35 8.56 27.32
CA ILE A 491 18.41 7.45 26.38
C ILE A 491 17.09 7.40 25.61
N ILE A 492 17.14 7.80 24.34
CA ILE A 492 16.02 7.79 23.40
C ILE A 492 16.03 6.45 22.65
N ARG A 493 14.94 5.68 22.77
CA ARG A 493 14.84 4.35 22.17
C ARG A 493 13.52 4.18 21.45
N SER A 494 13.56 3.52 20.30
CA SER A 494 12.38 3.18 19.50
C SER A 494 12.66 1.93 18.67
N HIS A 495 11.62 1.22 18.27
CA HIS A 495 11.66 0.08 17.35
C HIS A 495 12.78 -0.94 17.67
N GLN A 496 12.88 -1.34 18.93
CA GLN A 496 13.96 -2.17 19.43
C GLN A 496 13.74 -3.65 19.11
N THR A 497 14.82 -4.34 18.73
CA THR A 497 14.84 -5.80 18.64
C THR A 497 14.90 -6.45 20.02
N PRO A 498 14.48 -7.71 20.18
CA PRO A 498 14.63 -8.45 21.45
C PRO A 498 16.08 -8.49 21.96
N THR A 499 17.05 -8.52 21.05
CA THR A 499 18.47 -8.50 21.38
C THR A 499 18.90 -7.13 21.96
N GLU A 500 18.44 -6.03 21.37
CA GLU A 500 18.68 -4.68 21.89
C GLU A 500 18.08 -4.51 23.29
N ILE A 501 16.82 -4.95 23.47
CA ILE A 501 16.15 -4.88 24.78
C ILE A 501 16.97 -5.63 25.85
N LYS A 502 17.32 -6.90 25.59
CA LYS A 502 18.14 -7.70 26.51
C LYS A 502 19.52 -7.08 26.80
N THR A 503 20.09 -6.40 25.82
CA THR A 503 21.40 -5.73 25.99
C THR A 503 21.26 -4.49 26.86
N TRP A 504 20.24 -3.65 26.63
CA TRP A 504 19.94 -2.50 27.46
C TRP A 504 19.63 -2.92 28.90
N ASP A 505 18.82 -3.96 29.10
CA ASP A 505 18.48 -4.45 30.45
C ASP A 505 19.74 -4.85 31.21
N ARG A 506 20.71 -5.51 30.56
CA ARG A 506 22.00 -5.85 31.17
C ARG A 506 22.88 -4.63 31.48
N LEU A 507 22.97 -3.67 30.52
CA LEU A 507 23.81 -2.48 30.68
C LEU A 507 23.30 -1.54 31.76
N LEU A 508 21.99 -1.51 31.98
CA LEU A 508 21.34 -0.64 32.95
C LEU A 508 21.02 -1.34 34.27
N ALA A 509 21.26 -2.65 34.40
CA ALA A 509 21.04 -3.41 35.62
C ALA A 509 21.87 -2.85 36.78
N GLY A 510 21.24 -2.57 37.92
CA GLY A 510 21.89 -2.02 39.10
C GLY A 510 22.40 -0.57 38.96
N GLN A 511 22.11 0.10 37.83
CA GLN A 511 22.45 1.50 37.64
C GLN A 511 21.32 2.42 38.13
N PRO A 512 21.61 3.67 38.54
CA PRO A 512 20.60 4.65 38.96
C PRO A 512 19.84 5.18 37.73
N VAL A 513 18.90 4.40 37.24
CA VAL A 513 18.07 4.72 36.04
C VAL A 513 16.68 5.08 36.50
N GLN A 514 16.21 6.25 36.10
CA GLN A 514 14.81 6.64 36.18
C GLN A 514 14.12 6.36 34.86
N VAL A 515 13.03 5.60 34.90
CA VAL A 515 12.17 5.35 33.76
C VAL A 515 11.01 6.33 33.78
N ILE A 516 10.86 7.11 32.74
CA ILE A 516 9.84 8.14 32.58
C ILE A 516 8.87 7.70 31.51
N ARG A 517 7.59 7.70 31.83
CA ARG A 517 6.52 7.47 30.87
C ARG A 517 6.15 8.80 30.21
N VAL A 518 6.15 8.86 28.88
CA VAL A 518 5.86 10.06 28.11
C VAL A 518 4.85 9.73 27.00
N GLY A 519 4.04 10.73 26.67
CA GLY A 519 3.07 10.63 25.58
C GLY A 519 1.74 9.97 25.93
N PRO A 520 0.79 10.03 25.01
CA PRO A 520 -0.55 9.43 25.16
C PRO A 520 -0.48 7.89 25.16
N ASP A 521 0.39 7.32 24.31
CA ASP A 521 0.76 5.91 24.35
C ASP A 521 2.08 5.81 25.14
N PRO A 522 2.05 5.37 26.41
CA PRO A 522 3.17 5.53 27.31
C PRO A 522 4.41 4.78 26.79
N VAL A 523 5.34 5.53 26.22
CA VAL A 523 6.68 5.08 25.89
C VAL A 523 7.65 5.38 27.00
N LEU A 524 8.71 4.59 27.09
CA LEU A 524 9.68 4.70 28.18
C LEU A 524 10.89 5.50 27.73
N LEU A 525 11.07 6.67 28.34
CA LEU A 525 12.29 7.46 28.28
C LEU A 525 13.15 7.13 29.50
N TYR A 526 14.42 6.83 29.25
CA TYR A 526 15.34 6.45 30.31
C TYR A 526 16.29 7.60 30.65
N LEU A 527 16.33 7.94 31.90
CA LEU A 527 17.25 8.92 32.45
C LEU A 527 18.26 8.21 33.35
N TYR A 528 19.49 8.08 32.90
CA TYR A 528 20.60 7.47 33.61
C TYR A 528 21.48 8.55 34.24
N ARG A 529 21.79 8.40 35.54
CA ARG A 529 22.68 9.29 36.29
C ARG A 529 23.96 8.50 36.61
N PRO A 530 25.06 8.67 35.85
CA PRO A 530 26.32 8.04 36.22
C PRO A 530 26.76 8.54 37.61
N ARG A 531 27.31 7.60 38.40
CA ARG A 531 27.88 7.90 39.71
C ARG A 531 29.22 8.54 39.57
#